data_fc4e5eea3bb6cfb60d0ac6f427f232ae
#
_entry.id   fc4e5eea3bb6cfb60d0ac6f427f232ae
#
_cell.length_a   1.000
_cell.length_b   1.000
_cell.length_c   1.000
_cell.angle_alpha   90.00
_cell.angle_beta   90.00
_cell.angle_gamma   90.00
#
_symmetry.space_group_name_H-M   'P 1'
#
loop_
_entity.id
_entity.type
_entity.pdbx_description
1 polymer ?
#
loop_
_entity_poly.entity_id
_entity_poly.type
_entity_poly.pdbx_seq_one_letter_code
_entity_poly.pdbx_strand_id
1 'polypeptide(L)'
;IAAIAALFMLDLCSVWTLFMMHLCVFLLLWLLARRLSSRRLCWGLPLSCLLAAAMILGGMANARDIHATRVTIENEQLDEDLRIAWLSDLHYPTSADAGALRQLVRRISDERPDVIILGGDIVDEHTSAAQMEEAFDELGKLRSSLGIYYIYGNHDCARYADQPAYSEEQLERAIARQGIEILCDERVLLRDDVMVVGRDDRTHPQGSRAAAEE
;
A
#
# COMPACT_ATOMS: atom_id res chain seq x y z
N ILE A 1 -2.61 -9.24 -36.94
CA ILE A 1 -2.17 -10.31 -36.01
C ILE A 1 -1.23 -9.74 -34.96
N ALA A 2 -0.20 -8.95 -35.31
CA ALA A 2 0.73 -8.35 -34.35
C ALA A 2 0.03 -7.39 -33.36
N ALA A 3 -0.95 -6.59 -33.80
CA ALA A 3 -1.74 -5.72 -32.94
C ALA A 3 -2.63 -6.48 -31.96
N ILE A 4 -3.13 -7.65 -32.34
CA ILE A 4 -3.92 -8.54 -31.46
C ILE A 4 -3.03 -9.23 -30.45
N ALA A 5 -1.83 -9.66 -30.85
CA ALA A 5 -0.85 -10.25 -29.95
C ALA A 5 -0.34 -9.23 -28.90
N ALA A 6 -0.16 -7.96 -29.30
CA ALA A 6 0.18 -6.87 -28.38
C ALA A 6 -0.92 -6.60 -27.34
N LEU A 7 -2.20 -6.79 -27.69
CA LEU A 7 -3.34 -6.68 -26.77
C LEU A 7 -3.32 -7.78 -25.69
N PHE A 8 -2.84 -8.98 -25.99
CA PHE A 8 -2.73 -10.09 -25.04
C PHE A 8 -1.50 -10.00 -24.12
N MET A 9 -0.52 -9.14 -24.47
CA MET A 9 0.66 -8.87 -23.65
C MET A 9 0.50 -7.65 -22.74
N LEU A 10 -0.69 -7.01 -22.76
CA LEU A 10 -0.98 -5.87 -21.89
C LEU A 10 -1.31 -6.39 -20.51
N ASP A 11 -0.50 -6.01 -19.54
CA ASP A 11 -0.85 -6.13 -18.13
C ASP A 11 -2.19 -5.42 -17.88
N LEU A 12 -3.15 -6.13 -17.26
CA LEU A 12 -4.48 -5.61 -16.98
C LEU A 12 -4.46 -4.33 -16.12
N CYS A 13 -3.39 -4.15 -15.36
CA CYS A 13 -3.19 -2.98 -14.48
C CYS A 13 -2.32 -1.89 -15.12
N SER A 14 -1.82 -2.08 -16.37
CA SER A 14 -1.00 -1.07 -17.01
C SER A 14 -1.80 0.22 -17.29
N VAL A 15 -1.12 1.36 -17.22
CA VAL A 15 -1.69 2.69 -17.55
C VAL A 15 -2.30 2.68 -18.96
N TRP A 16 -1.67 1.95 -19.89
CA TRP A 16 -2.18 1.81 -21.26
C TRP A 16 -3.49 1.04 -21.33
N THR A 17 -3.60 -0.08 -20.62
CA THR A 17 -4.83 -0.88 -20.56
C THR A 17 -5.97 -0.08 -19.94
N LEU A 18 -5.69 0.62 -18.83
CA LEU A 18 -6.67 1.50 -18.19
C LEU A 18 -7.11 2.62 -19.13
N PHE A 19 -6.17 3.26 -19.83
CA PHE A 19 -6.49 4.29 -20.83
C PHE A 19 -7.42 3.74 -21.93
N MET A 20 -7.08 2.58 -22.52
CA MET A 20 -7.87 1.96 -23.57
C MET A 20 -9.27 1.57 -23.09
N MET A 21 -9.38 1.05 -21.88
CA MET A 21 -10.66 0.71 -21.27
C MET A 21 -11.56 1.96 -21.12
N HIS A 22 -11.03 3.04 -20.57
CA HIS A 22 -11.78 4.30 -20.41
C HIS A 22 -12.13 4.91 -21.78
N LEU A 23 -11.21 4.86 -22.74
CA LEU A 23 -11.45 5.32 -24.09
C LEU A 23 -12.63 4.54 -24.75
N CYS A 24 -12.65 3.21 -24.61
CA CYS A 24 -13.73 2.39 -25.13
C CYS A 24 -15.08 2.77 -24.49
N VAL A 25 -15.11 2.96 -23.17
CA VAL A 25 -16.32 3.38 -22.44
C VAL A 25 -16.83 4.73 -22.96
N PHE A 26 -15.97 5.73 -23.06
CA PHE A 26 -16.35 7.06 -23.51
C PHE A 26 -16.77 7.08 -24.98
N LEU A 27 -16.13 6.29 -25.84
CA LEU A 27 -16.55 6.13 -27.24
C LEU A 27 -17.94 5.47 -27.34
N LEU A 28 -18.20 4.45 -26.52
CA LEU A 28 -19.51 3.80 -26.48
C LEU A 28 -20.61 4.79 -26.04
N LEU A 29 -20.36 5.54 -24.96
CA LEU A 29 -21.29 6.57 -24.49
C LEU A 29 -21.53 7.64 -25.54
N TRP A 30 -20.49 8.07 -26.25
CA TRP A 30 -20.62 9.00 -27.35
C TRP A 30 -21.45 8.43 -28.51
N LEU A 31 -21.25 7.16 -28.88
CA LEU A 31 -22.03 6.49 -29.93
C LEU A 31 -23.53 6.41 -29.56
N LEU A 32 -23.81 6.10 -28.28
CA LEU A 32 -25.19 6.10 -27.76
C LEU A 32 -25.80 7.50 -27.80
N ALA A 33 -25.07 8.52 -27.31
CA ALA A 33 -25.54 9.91 -27.36
C ALA A 33 -25.76 10.40 -28.78
N ARG A 34 -24.90 10.01 -29.73
CA ARG A 34 -25.08 10.32 -31.15
C ARG A 34 -26.34 9.68 -31.77
N ARG A 35 -26.74 8.48 -31.33
CA ARG A 35 -27.96 7.81 -31.77
C ARG A 35 -29.21 8.49 -31.24
N LEU A 36 -29.13 9.07 -30.05
CA LEU A 36 -30.26 9.74 -29.39
C LEU A 36 -30.39 11.23 -29.80
N SER A 37 -29.33 11.81 -30.36
CA SER A 37 -29.32 13.22 -30.77
C SER A 37 -29.42 13.38 -32.27
N SER A 38 -30.25 14.33 -32.72
CA SER A 38 -30.35 14.74 -34.13
C SER A 38 -29.12 15.58 -34.59
N ARG A 39 -28.25 15.98 -33.70
CA ARG A 39 -27.07 16.81 -34.00
C ARG A 39 -25.87 15.96 -34.42
N ARG A 40 -25.11 16.44 -35.42
CA ARG A 40 -23.83 15.81 -35.81
C ARG A 40 -22.76 16.13 -34.74
N LEU A 41 -22.53 15.20 -33.84
CA LEU A 41 -21.43 15.28 -32.87
C LEU A 41 -20.10 14.83 -33.52
N CYS A 42 -19.31 15.78 -34.02
CA CYS A 42 -18.05 15.49 -34.73
C CYS A 42 -16.84 15.29 -33.74
N TRP A 43 -17.03 15.65 -32.46
CA TRP A 43 -15.95 15.70 -31.46
C TRP A 43 -15.84 14.45 -30.59
N GLY A 44 -16.46 13.35 -30.98
CA GLY A 44 -16.54 12.15 -30.12
C GLY A 44 -15.17 11.55 -29.76
N LEU A 45 -14.35 11.29 -30.76
CA LEU A 45 -13.03 10.69 -30.52
C LEU A 45 -12.10 11.62 -29.71
N PRO A 46 -11.85 12.88 -30.09
CA PRO A 46 -10.96 13.74 -29.33
C PRO A 46 -11.47 14.00 -27.90
N LEU A 47 -12.77 14.15 -27.70
CA LEU A 47 -13.35 14.30 -26.37
C LEU A 47 -13.19 13.03 -25.52
N SER A 48 -13.42 11.85 -26.10
CA SER A 48 -13.23 10.57 -25.41
C SER A 48 -11.75 10.36 -25.02
N CYS A 49 -10.80 10.71 -25.87
CA CYS A 49 -9.38 10.67 -25.54
C CYS A 49 -9.03 11.64 -24.40
N LEU A 50 -9.55 12.87 -24.45
CA LEU A 50 -9.32 13.87 -23.42
C LEU A 50 -9.88 13.40 -22.06
N LEU A 51 -11.09 12.87 -22.04
CA LEU A 51 -11.72 12.35 -20.82
C LEU A 51 -10.96 11.13 -20.27
N ALA A 52 -10.54 10.19 -21.12
CA ALA A 52 -9.73 9.05 -20.70
C ALA A 52 -8.40 9.51 -20.10
N ALA A 53 -7.70 10.44 -20.75
CA ALA A 53 -6.46 11.02 -20.24
C ALA A 53 -6.68 11.75 -18.90
N ALA A 54 -7.74 12.55 -18.78
CA ALA A 54 -8.07 13.26 -17.54
C ALA A 54 -8.38 12.30 -16.38
N MET A 55 -9.10 11.21 -16.65
CA MET A 55 -9.37 10.16 -15.65
C MET A 55 -8.08 9.50 -15.16
N ILE A 56 -7.19 9.12 -16.06
CA ILE A 56 -5.91 8.51 -15.68
C ILE A 56 -5.04 9.49 -14.90
N LEU A 57 -4.87 10.72 -15.38
CA LEU A 57 -4.06 11.73 -14.69
C LEU A 57 -4.65 12.08 -13.31
N GLY A 58 -5.98 12.18 -13.22
CA GLY A 58 -6.67 12.40 -11.95
C GLY A 58 -6.50 11.22 -10.99
N GLY A 59 -6.60 9.99 -11.48
CA GLY A 59 -6.34 8.78 -10.69
C GLY A 59 -4.90 8.72 -10.18
N MET A 60 -3.92 9.02 -11.03
CA MET A 60 -2.49 9.06 -10.64
C MET A 60 -2.22 10.16 -9.60
N ALA A 61 -2.84 11.33 -9.75
CA ALA A 61 -2.71 12.41 -8.76
C ALA A 61 -3.35 12.01 -7.41
N ASN A 62 -4.53 11.40 -7.45
CA ASN A 62 -5.21 10.91 -6.26
C ASN A 62 -4.47 9.78 -5.55
N ALA A 63 -3.86 8.85 -6.31
CA ALA A 63 -3.07 7.76 -5.74
C ALA A 63 -1.80 8.24 -5.01
N ARG A 64 -1.30 9.43 -5.34
CA ARG A 64 -0.15 10.06 -4.66
C ARG A 64 -0.54 10.93 -3.47
N ASP A 65 -1.82 11.18 -3.29
CA ASP A 65 -2.30 12.02 -2.19
C ASP A 65 -2.53 11.16 -0.94
N ILE A 66 -1.67 11.35 0.05
CA ILE A 66 -1.70 10.60 1.30
C ILE A 66 -2.74 11.22 2.22
N HIS A 67 -3.78 10.48 2.54
CA HIS A 67 -4.82 10.88 3.48
C HIS A 67 -4.71 10.12 4.79
N ALA A 68 -4.76 10.84 5.92
CA ALA A 68 -4.92 10.22 7.22
C ALA A 68 -6.41 10.05 7.54
N THR A 69 -6.84 8.83 7.76
CA THR A 69 -8.18 8.52 8.28
C THR A 69 -8.09 8.41 9.81
N ARG A 70 -8.86 9.23 10.52
CA ARG A 70 -8.95 9.16 11.98
C ARG A 70 -10.21 8.42 12.39
N VAL A 71 -10.04 7.41 13.24
CA VAL A 71 -11.12 6.63 13.83
C VAL A 71 -10.99 6.75 15.33
N THR A 72 -12.06 7.13 16.01
CA THR A 72 -12.13 7.14 17.48
C THR A 72 -12.99 5.98 17.94
N ILE A 73 -12.46 5.18 18.85
CA ILE A 73 -13.14 4.04 19.45
C ILE A 73 -13.21 4.32 20.96
N GLU A 74 -14.41 4.42 21.49
CA GLU A 74 -14.62 4.54 22.94
C GLU A 74 -14.57 3.15 23.57
N ASN A 75 -13.70 2.99 24.57
CA ASN A 75 -13.55 1.74 25.32
C ASN A 75 -13.34 2.05 26.81
N GLU A 76 -14.32 1.67 27.64
CA GLU A 76 -14.29 1.88 29.09
C GLU A 76 -13.25 1.01 29.82
N GLN A 77 -12.60 0.07 29.14
CA GLN A 77 -11.56 -0.79 29.70
C GLN A 77 -10.16 -0.17 29.65
N LEU A 78 -10.00 0.95 28.94
CA LEU A 78 -8.73 1.66 28.87
C LEU A 78 -8.63 2.65 30.05
N ASP A 79 -7.50 2.62 30.73
CA ASP A 79 -7.20 3.53 31.84
C ASP A 79 -6.86 4.94 31.33
N GLU A 80 -6.23 5.02 30.15
CA GLU A 80 -5.83 6.26 29.51
C GLU A 80 -6.04 6.18 27.99
N ASP A 81 -6.19 7.35 27.34
CA ASP A 81 -6.25 7.42 25.89
C ASP A 81 -5.02 6.79 25.23
N LEU A 82 -5.25 6.10 24.13
CA LEU A 82 -4.18 5.49 23.32
C LEU A 82 -4.30 5.93 21.86
N ARG A 83 -3.24 6.50 21.33
CA ARG A 83 -3.16 6.88 19.93
C ARG A 83 -2.33 5.87 19.15
N ILE A 84 -2.97 5.19 18.22
CA ILE A 84 -2.33 4.18 17.35
C ILE A 84 -2.20 4.76 15.96
N ALA A 85 -1.00 4.74 15.39
CA ALA A 85 -0.80 4.93 13.96
C ALA A 85 -0.68 3.57 13.28
N TRP A 86 -1.50 3.35 12.25
CA TRP A 86 -1.47 2.16 11.42
C TRP A 86 -1.03 2.51 10.01
N LEU A 87 -0.06 1.79 9.49
CA LEU A 87 0.42 1.88 8.10
C LEU A 87 0.55 0.49 7.52
N SER A 88 -0.10 0.22 6.38
CA SER A 88 0.05 -1.01 5.60
C SER A 88 0.06 -0.71 4.10
N ASP A 89 0.38 -1.71 3.28
CA ASP A 89 0.24 -1.68 1.82
C ASP A 89 0.99 -0.50 1.16
N LEU A 90 2.19 -0.19 1.66
CA LEU A 90 3.02 0.88 1.13
C LEU A 90 3.60 0.54 -0.23
N HIS A 91 3.95 -0.75 -0.46
CA HIS A 91 4.52 -1.26 -1.71
C HIS A 91 5.63 -0.34 -2.25
N TYR A 92 6.61 -0.05 -1.40
CA TYR A 92 7.71 0.83 -1.78
C TYR A 92 8.65 0.13 -2.79
N PRO A 93 9.08 0.77 -3.89
CA PRO A 93 8.78 2.15 -4.31
C PRO A 93 7.61 2.26 -5.30
N THR A 94 6.86 1.19 -5.51
CA THR A 94 5.84 1.08 -6.58
C THR A 94 4.67 2.03 -6.35
N SER A 95 4.07 1.99 -5.16
CA SER A 95 2.92 2.83 -4.81
C SER A 95 3.33 4.15 -4.15
N ALA A 96 4.45 4.15 -3.41
CA ALA A 96 4.98 5.34 -2.75
C ALA A 96 6.47 5.51 -3.06
N ASP A 97 6.84 6.60 -3.69
CA ASP A 97 8.25 6.97 -3.91
C ASP A 97 8.91 7.52 -2.63
N ALA A 98 10.22 7.74 -2.67
CA ALA A 98 10.98 8.28 -1.52
C ALA A 98 10.46 9.64 -1.02
N GLY A 99 9.85 10.44 -1.89
CA GLY A 99 9.24 11.72 -1.52
C GLY A 99 7.97 11.52 -0.70
N ALA A 100 7.10 10.62 -1.17
CA ALA A 100 5.87 10.22 -0.50
C ALA A 100 6.15 9.56 0.85
N LEU A 101 7.15 8.66 0.91
CA LEU A 101 7.57 8.01 2.16
C LEU A 101 8.02 9.04 3.21
N ARG A 102 8.90 9.98 2.83
CA ARG A 102 9.32 11.06 3.74
C ARG A 102 8.15 11.93 4.22
N GLN A 103 7.19 12.21 3.34
CA GLN A 103 5.99 12.96 3.72
C GLN A 103 5.12 12.17 4.70
N LEU A 104 4.96 10.87 4.47
CA LEU A 104 4.23 9.95 5.34
C LEU A 104 4.85 9.90 6.74
N VAL A 105 6.16 9.71 6.83
CA VAL A 105 6.90 9.69 8.11
C VAL A 105 6.71 10.98 8.90
N ARG A 106 6.76 12.15 8.23
CA ARG A 106 6.46 13.44 8.86
C ARG A 106 5.02 13.51 9.37
N ARG A 107 4.05 13.13 8.55
CA ARG A 107 2.62 13.16 8.95
C ARG A 107 2.33 12.26 10.15
N ILE A 108 2.89 11.03 10.16
CA ILE A 108 2.75 10.14 11.32
C ILE A 108 3.40 10.77 12.55
N SER A 109 4.59 11.35 12.42
CA SER A 109 5.29 11.98 13.53
C SER A 109 4.54 13.19 14.09
N ASP A 110 3.89 13.99 13.24
CA ASP A 110 3.07 15.14 13.66
C ASP A 110 1.85 14.73 14.48
N GLU A 111 1.30 13.52 14.25
CA GLU A 111 0.20 12.96 15.03
C GLU A 111 0.63 12.50 16.44
N ARG A 112 1.92 12.35 16.70
CA ARG A 112 2.51 11.89 17.97
C ARG A 112 1.83 10.63 18.49
N PRO A 113 1.87 9.52 17.75
CA PRO A 113 1.25 8.28 18.18
C PRO A 113 1.99 7.70 19.40
N ASP A 114 1.23 7.03 20.27
CA ASP A 114 1.79 6.28 21.39
C ASP A 114 2.39 4.96 20.91
N VAL A 115 1.78 4.34 19.91
CA VAL A 115 2.26 3.12 19.26
C VAL A 115 2.11 3.23 17.75
N ILE A 116 3.04 2.64 17.00
CA ILE A 116 2.99 2.57 15.54
C ILE A 116 2.98 1.10 15.13
N ILE A 117 2.04 0.74 14.27
CA ILE A 117 1.94 -0.60 13.69
C ILE A 117 2.20 -0.50 12.18
N LEU A 118 3.21 -1.20 11.72
CA LEU A 118 3.49 -1.43 10.32
C LEU A 118 2.84 -2.76 9.91
N GLY A 119 1.69 -2.66 9.26
CA GLY A 119 0.75 -3.76 9.02
C GLY A 119 1.05 -4.60 7.78
N GLY A 120 2.32 -4.70 7.39
CA GLY A 120 2.77 -5.50 6.24
C GLY A 120 2.62 -4.83 4.89
N ASP A 121 3.13 -5.50 3.86
CA ASP A 121 3.20 -5.02 2.48
C ASP A 121 3.88 -3.64 2.36
N ILE A 122 4.94 -3.46 3.17
CA ILE A 122 5.78 -2.26 3.15
C ILE A 122 6.67 -2.26 1.92
N VAL A 123 7.19 -3.42 1.57
CA VAL A 123 8.00 -3.70 0.37
C VAL A 123 7.33 -4.81 -0.45
N ASP A 124 7.77 -5.00 -1.69
CA ASP A 124 7.18 -6.00 -2.60
C ASP A 124 8.23 -6.62 -3.54
N GLU A 125 7.78 -7.42 -4.51
CA GLU A 125 8.61 -8.13 -5.49
C GLU A 125 9.41 -7.20 -6.42
N HIS A 126 9.00 -5.93 -6.53
CA HIS A 126 9.66 -4.92 -7.35
C HIS A 126 10.68 -4.11 -6.56
N THR A 127 10.74 -4.31 -5.25
CA THR A 127 11.66 -3.62 -4.35
C THR A 127 13.06 -4.23 -4.45
N SER A 128 14.07 -3.45 -4.80
CA SER A 128 15.47 -3.88 -4.71
C SER A 128 15.97 -3.90 -3.26
N ALA A 129 17.06 -4.62 -2.98
CA ALA A 129 17.65 -4.64 -1.64
C ALA A 129 18.01 -3.23 -1.12
N ALA A 130 18.53 -2.36 -1.99
CA ALA A 130 18.86 -0.98 -1.62
C ALA A 130 17.60 -0.15 -1.28
N GLN A 131 16.52 -0.35 -2.02
CA GLN A 131 15.24 0.33 -1.78
C GLN A 131 14.58 -0.19 -0.50
N MET A 132 14.67 -1.48 -0.23
CA MET A 132 14.19 -2.07 1.03
C MET A 132 14.93 -1.43 2.22
N GLU A 133 16.25 -1.34 2.17
CA GLU A 133 17.03 -0.66 3.21
C GLU A 133 16.66 0.82 3.34
N GLU A 134 16.50 1.55 2.22
CA GLU A 134 16.07 2.95 2.21
C GLU A 134 14.70 3.13 2.88
N ALA A 135 13.75 2.22 2.60
CA ALA A 135 12.41 2.28 3.19
C ALA A 135 12.47 2.17 4.71
N PHE A 136 13.19 1.17 5.24
CA PHE A 136 13.30 0.98 6.69
C PHE A 136 14.18 2.03 7.35
N ASP A 137 15.21 2.57 6.69
CA ASP A 137 15.98 3.71 7.18
C ASP A 137 15.11 4.98 7.34
N GLU A 138 14.14 5.17 6.45
CA GLU A 138 13.21 6.29 6.56
C GLU A 138 12.16 6.04 7.65
N LEU A 139 11.56 4.84 7.70
CA LEU A 139 10.61 4.44 8.73
C LEU A 139 11.23 4.42 10.14
N GLY A 140 12.52 4.12 10.25
CA GLY A 140 13.27 4.19 11.50
C GLY A 140 13.39 5.59 12.11
N LYS A 141 12.99 6.64 11.38
CA LYS A 141 12.89 8.00 11.92
C LYS A 141 11.60 8.25 12.70
N LEU A 142 10.63 7.37 12.59
CA LEU A 142 9.41 7.41 13.38
C LEU A 142 9.72 7.31 14.88
N ARG A 143 8.87 7.91 15.70
CA ARG A 143 9.00 7.86 17.16
C ARG A 143 7.64 7.62 17.78
N SER A 144 7.63 6.77 18.80
CA SER A 144 6.46 6.44 19.61
C SER A 144 6.90 6.15 21.04
N SER A 145 6.03 6.30 22.01
CA SER A 145 6.34 6.06 23.43
C SER A 145 6.26 4.57 23.79
N LEU A 146 5.42 3.80 23.10
CA LEU A 146 5.15 2.39 23.38
C LEU A 146 5.72 1.41 22.33
N GLY A 147 6.50 1.91 21.37
CA GLY A 147 7.18 1.08 20.39
C GLY A 147 6.61 1.15 18.98
N ILE A 148 7.37 0.58 18.06
CA ILE A 148 7.02 0.42 16.64
C ILE A 148 7.06 -1.07 16.35
N TYR A 149 5.96 -1.59 15.87
CA TYR A 149 5.78 -3.02 15.62
C TYR A 149 5.52 -3.28 14.14
N TYR A 150 6.05 -4.39 13.66
CA TYR A 150 5.90 -4.83 12.29
C TYR A 150 5.27 -6.20 12.24
N ILE A 151 4.35 -6.41 11.32
CA ILE A 151 3.83 -7.71 10.94
C ILE A 151 4.04 -7.93 9.45
N TYR A 152 4.25 -9.18 9.04
CA TYR A 152 4.40 -9.50 7.63
C TYR A 152 3.08 -9.41 6.88
N GLY A 153 3.15 -8.83 5.67
CA GLY A 153 2.15 -9.02 4.63
C GLY A 153 2.60 -10.11 3.64
N ASN A 154 1.76 -10.38 2.66
CA ASN A 154 2.06 -11.46 1.71
C ASN A 154 3.12 -11.08 0.66
N HIS A 155 3.44 -9.81 0.49
CA HIS A 155 4.43 -9.31 -0.47
C HIS A 155 5.82 -9.06 0.13
N ASP A 156 5.95 -8.82 1.42
CA ASP A 156 7.19 -8.38 2.05
C ASP A 156 8.40 -9.31 1.83
N CYS A 157 8.17 -10.62 1.78
CA CYS A 157 9.23 -11.59 1.51
C CYS A 157 9.47 -11.83 0.02
N ALA A 158 8.94 -10.99 -0.86
CA ALA A 158 9.08 -11.04 -2.32
C ALA A 158 8.80 -12.44 -2.93
N ARG A 159 7.81 -13.16 -2.39
CA ARG A 159 7.52 -14.56 -2.72
C ARG A 159 6.99 -14.78 -4.12
N TYR A 160 6.40 -13.76 -4.71
CA TYR A 160 5.86 -13.81 -6.06
C TYR A 160 6.93 -13.47 -7.12
N ALA A 161 8.18 -13.18 -6.70
CA ALA A 161 9.30 -12.96 -7.60
C ALA A 161 9.98 -14.29 -7.93
N ASP A 162 10.31 -14.51 -9.21
CA ASP A 162 11.12 -15.66 -9.61
C ASP A 162 12.53 -15.62 -8.99
N GLN A 163 13.07 -14.43 -8.78
CA GLN A 163 14.35 -14.17 -8.14
C GLN A 163 14.21 -12.99 -7.19
N PRO A 164 13.98 -13.22 -5.88
CA PRO A 164 13.90 -12.16 -4.89
C PRO A 164 15.18 -11.33 -4.84
N ALA A 165 15.04 -10.01 -4.77
CA ALA A 165 16.18 -9.09 -4.71
C ALA A 165 16.87 -9.05 -3.34
N TYR A 166 16.22 -9.56 -2.31
CA TYR A 166 16.70 -9.67 -0.93
C TYR A 166 16.16 -10.95 -0.29
N SER A 167 16.83 -11.43 0.75
CA SER A 167 16.34 -12.55 1.55
C SER A 167 15.52 -12.05 2.75
N GLU A 168 14.74 -12.95 3.35
CA GLU A 168 13.99 -12.70 4.57
C GLU A 168 14.91 -12.21 5.70
N GLU A 169 16.07 -12.83 5.89
CA GLU A 169 17.03 -12.39 6.93
C GLU A 169 17.65 -11.01 6.64
N GLN A 170 17.66 -10.58 5.37
CA GLN A 170 18.07 -9.21 5.03
C GLN A 170 16.99 -8.21 5.42
N LEU A 171 15.72 -8.56 5.16
CA LEU A 171 14.58 -7.77 5.57
C LEU A 171 14.51 -7.64 7.09
N GLU A 172 14.55 -8.76 7.81
CA GLU A 172 14.55 -8.77 9.29
C GLU A 172 15.66 -7.90 9.87
N ARG A 173 16.89 -8.01 9.32
CA ARG A 173 18.00 -7.16 9.77
C ARG A 173 17.77 -5.69 9.49
N ALA A 174 17.15 -5.32 8.36
CA ALA A 174 16.83 -3.94 8.04
C ALA A 174 15.80 -3.38 9.02
N ILE A 175 14.78 -4.16 9.36
CA ILE A 175 13.73 -3.81 10.33
C ILE A 175 14.35 -3.66 11.74
N ALA A 176 15.07 -4.69 12.19
CA ALA A 176 15.63 -4.73 13.55
C ALA A 176 16.67 -3.62 13.80
N ARG A 177 17.47 -3.23 12.80
CA ARG A 177 18.42 -2.12 12.90
C ARG A 177 17.76 -0.79 13.25
N GLN A 178 16.48 -0.63 12.94
CA GLN A 178 15.72 0.58 13.21
C GLN A 178 14.99 0.55 14.56
N GLY A 179 15.17 -0.52 15.34
CA GLY A 179 14.47 -0.70 16.61
C GLY A 179 13.00 -0.98 16.45
N ILE A 180 12.60 -1.49 15.27
CA ILE A 180 11.24 -1.94 14.97
C ILE A 180 11.17 -3.42 15.38
N GLU A 181 10.17 -3.79 16.16
CA GLU A 181 9.96 -5.15 16.64
C GLU A 181 9.02 -5.91 15.70
N ILE A 182 9.46 -7.08 15.24
CA ILE A 182 8.65 -7.94 14.37
C ILE A 182 7.81 -8.84 15.26
N LEU A 183 6.50 -8.88 15.01
CA LEU A 183 5.56 -9.76 15.69
C LEU A 183 5.07 -10.84 14.71
N CYS A 184 5.54 -12.06 14.88
CA CYS A 184 5.21 -13.22 14.07
C CYS A 184 4.58 -14.29 14.97
N ASP A 185 3.27 -14.32 15.06
CA ASP A 185 2.48 -15.09 16.04
C ASP A 185 2.88 -14.79 17.51
N GLU A 186 3.26 -13.56 17.76
CA GLU A 186 3.75 -13.08 19.04
C GLU A 186 2.85 -12.01 19.63
N ARG A 187 3.00 -11.78 20.95
CA ARG A 187 2.26 -10.77 21.68
C ARG A 187 3.17 -9.92 22.55
N VAL A 188 2.88 -8.64 22.61
CA VAL A 188 3.56 -7.68 23.46
C VAL A 188 2.56 -6.93 24.31
N LEU A 189 2.81 -6.89 25.62
CA LEU A 189 2.04 -6.07 26.55
C LEU A 189 2.60 -4.64 26.50
N LEU A 190 1.81 -3.71 25.98
CA LEU A 190 2.21 -2.29 25.91
C LEU A 190 2.01 -1.57 27.24
N ARG A 191 0.90 -1.86 27.89
CA ARG A 191 0.46 -1.38 29.21
C ARG A 191 -0.37 -2.49 29.86
N ASP A 192 -0.67 -2.37 31.14
CA ASP A 192 -1.46 -3.35 31.87
C ASP A 192 -2.86 -3.61 31.26
N ASP A 193 -3.38 -2.59 30.56
CA ASP A 193 -4.69 -2.61 29.90
C ASP A 193 -4.61 -2.82 28.37
N VAL A 194 -3.40 -2.87 27.77
CA VAL A 194 -3.23 -2.93 26.30
C VAL A 194 -2.19 -3.94 25.88
N MET A 195 -2.60 -4.87 25.04
CA MET A 195 -1.72 -5.86 24.42
C MET A 195 -1.84 -5.79 22.88
N VAL A 196 -0.71 -5.85 22.19
CA VAL A 196 -0.63 -6.05 20.72
C VAL A 196 -0.35 -7.52 20.43
N VAL A 197 -1.11 -8.09 19.52
CA VAL A 197 -0.90 -9.45 19.01
C VAL A 197 -0.62 -9.36 17.52
N GLY A 198 0.58 -9.72 17.10
CA GLY A 198 0.95 -9.84 15.69
C GLY A 198 0.67 -11.25 15.20
N ARG A 199 -0.15 -11.37 14.14
CA ARG A 199 -0.39 -12.62 13.46
C ARG A 199 0.50 -12.73 12.25
N ASP A 200 1.10 -13.91 12.06
CA ASP A 200 1.85 -14.19 10.85
C ASP A 200 0.93 -14.32 9.63
N ASP A 201 1.43 -13.91 8.47
CA ASP A 201 0.72 -14.08 7.21
C ASP A 201 0.61 -15.57 6.86
N ARG A 202 -0.55 -15.98 6.33
CA ARG A 202 -0.82 -17.40 5.97
C ARG A 202 0.12 -17.93 4.90
N THR A 203 0.71 -17.05 4.11
CA THR A 203 1.64 -17.39 3.05
C THR A 203 3.08 -17.42 3.55
N HIS A 204 3.35 -16.96 4.77
CA HIS A 204 4.69 -16.98 5.35
C HIS A 204 5.19 -18.44 5.59
N PRO A 205 6.45 -18.82 5.20
CA PRO A 205 6.91 -20.22 5.24
C PRO A 205 6.94 -20.83 6.63
N GLN A 206 7.10 -20.01 7.66
CA GLN A 206 7.18 -20.45 9.06
C GLN A 206 5.83 -20.44 9.77
N GLY A 207 4.77 -19.97 9.09
CA GLY A 207 3.46 -19.74 9.69
C GLY A 207 2.81 -21.00 10.25
N SER A 208 3.15 -21.35 11.47
CA SER A 208 2.26 -22.10 12.33
C SER A 208 1.39 -21.08 13.05
N ARG A 209 0.12 -20.97 12.68
CA ARG A 209 -0.83 -20.20 13.47
C ARG A 209 -0.86 -20.76 14.89
N ALA A 210 -0.16 -20.13 15.81
CA ALA A 210 -0.42 -20.34 17.20
C ALA A 210 -1.91 -20.08 17.44
N ALA A 211 -2.64 -21.10 17.86
CA ALA A 211 -4.03 -20.92 18.26
C ALA A 211 -4.04 -19.78 19.28
N ALA A 212 -4.87 -18.77 19.04
CA ALA A 212 -5.16 -17.81 20.09
C ALA A 212 -5.79 -18.65 21.22
N GLU A 213 -5.01 -18.95 22.21
CA GLU A 213 -5.55 -19.41 23.47
C GLU A 213 -6.34 -18.25 24.05
N GLU A 214 -7.63 -18.51 24.25
CA GLU A 214 -8.63 -17.64 24.83
C GLU A 214 -8.22 -17.10 26.23
#